data_087e0975da067dd957b6e2f757e3d4c7
#
_entry.id   087e0975da067dd957b6e2f757e3d4c7
#
_cell.length_a   1.000
_cell.length_b   1.000
_cell.length_c   1.000
_cell.angle_alpha   90.00
_cell.angle_beta   90.00
_cell.angle_gamma   90.00
#
_symmetry.space_group_name_H-M   'P 1'
#
loop_
_entity.id
_entity.type
_entity.pdbx_description
1 polymer ?
#
loop_
_entity_poly.entity_id
_entity_poly.type
_entity_poly.pdbx_seq_one_letter_code
_entity_poly.pdbx_strand_id
1 'polypeptide(L)'
;MRIKKYKTTLSILTIGAAVQPLLSKEPAKHPNILVVMTDQMRADLCRREGFPLNTTPILDSIAQRGCWFDKAYTAAPASVPARTSFLTGRFPKATDVRSNHNLQDAVYLQDMYDIMKKAGYRTALIGKNHTYLKADKVDFWSEYGHTGKIGKDKTTGDAAFDTYLGSLSMYVNYDPSPFGIEQQLPYRMVDEAKDWIKEDNKLPFFLWFSIPEPHTPYQTCEPYYSMFPPDRIPPVHTDMHTLNEKGEIYQHMHDVMLLAHPDFPGKIDRARSVYYGMLRMIDDQVKRLIDHLKEENIYDNTIIIFLSDHGDYVGEYGLIKKGVGLSDVLSRIPMIWYGPGIKANQQASPAHVSIIDIFPTLCEIVGEEIPLGVQGRSLWNLLQGKAYPVEEFESIMGEGGYGGAYYTAKDDTDYEREGCLNIKKGSFDSLNSWTQSGSLRLLRKGEWKLIYDMTGYGELYNMSADPSEVNNLYNDARYNDIKTDLLQHLLKWEIATQDPLPVPRKRYHFKRNPHNYLFAETKYSK
;
A
#
# COMPACT_ATOMS: atom_id res chain seq x y z
N MET A 1 47.33 -61.09 -64.22
CA MET A 1 46.60 -60.64 -63.05
C MET A 1 45.98 -59.27 -63.38
N ARG A 2 44.66 -59.25 -63.66
CA ARG A 2 43.94 -58.05 -64.15
C ARG A 2 43.30 -57.28 -62.97
N ILE A 3 43.69 -56.03 -62.79
CA ILE A 3 43.11 -55.14 -61.79
C ILE A 3 41.92 -54.40 -62.44
N LYS A 4 40.68 -54.65 -61.91
CA LYS A 4 39.48 -53.92 -62.30
C LYS A 4 39.43 -52.57 -61.57
N LYS A 5 39.37 -51.49 -62.32
CA LYS A 5 39.09 -50.14 -61.81
C LYS A 5 37.59 -49.98 -61.61
N TYR A 6 37.18 -49.70 -60.40
CA TYR A 6 35.81 -49.26 -60.10
C TYR A 6 35.76 -47.74 -60.18
N LYS A 7 34.88 -47.21 -61.01
CA LYS A 7 34.53 -45.77 -61.03
C LYS A 7 33.41 -45.57 -60.03
N THR A 8 33.67 -44.80 -58.99
CA THR A 8 32.64 -44.40 -58.01
C THR A 8 32.10 -43.04 -58.45
N THR A 9 30.84 -43.01 -58.86
CA THR A 9 30.13 -41.77 -59.17
C THR A 9 29.60 -41.17 -57.86
N LEU A 10 30.07 -40.02 -57.46
CA LEU A 10 29.60 -39.30 -56.27
C LEU A 10 28.42 -38.42 -56.68
N SER A 11 27.20 -38.81 -56.25
CA SER A 11 26.01 -38.00 -56.41
C SER A 11 25.89 -37.06 -55.21
N ILE A 12 26.06 -35.75 -55.44
CA ILE A 12 25.85 -34.71 -54.45
C ILE A 12 24.34 -34.45 -54.38
N LEU A 13 23.71 -34.90 -53.26
CA LEU A 13 22.36 -34.49 -52.92
C LEU A 13 22.43 -33.12 -52.22
N THR A 14 22.03 -32.08 -52.91
CA THR A 14 21.81 -30.74 -52.32
C THR A 14 20.46 -30.78 -51.57
N ILE A 15 20.52 -30.93 -50.26
CA ILE A 15 19.38 -30.70 -49.37
C ILE A 15 19.22 -29.20 -49.20
N GLY A 16 18.31 -28.59 -49.96
CA GLY A 16 17.85 -27.22 -49.73
C GLY A 16 17.08 -27.15 -48.42
N ALA A 17 17.76 -26.78 -47.33
CA ALA A 17 17.10 -26.35 -46.11
C ALA A 17 16.40 -25.02 -46.38
N ALA A 18 15.08 -25.03 -46.54
CA ALA A 18 14.27 -23.84 -46.51
C ALA A 18 14.37 -23.25 -45.08
N VAL A 19 15.23 -22.24 -44.93
CA VAL A 19 15.22 -21.40 -43.73
C VAL A 19 13.90 -20.62 -43.79
N GLN A 20 12.89 -21.09 -43.08
CA GLN A 20 11.73 -20.25 -42.76
C GLN A 20 12.27 -19.12 -41.90
N PRO A 21 12.00 -17.84 -42.23
CA PRO A 21 12.30 -16.77 -41.32
C PRO A 21 11.47 -17.03 -40.05
N LEU A 22 12.15 -17.18 -38.91
CA LEU A 22 11.52 -17.00 -37.63
C LEU A 22 10.92 -15.59 -37.66
N LEU A 23 9.61 -15.55 -37.92
CA LEU A 23 8.82 -14.37 -37.60
C LEU A 23 9.06 -14.14 -36.11
N SER A 24 9.94 -13.19 -35.79
CA SER A 24 9.99 -12.62 -34.46
C SER A 24 8.56 -12.13 -34.19
N LYS A 25 7.81 -12.82 -33.32
CA LYS A 25 6.63 -12.21 -32.72
C LYS A 25 7.12 -10.88 -32.20
N GLU A 26 6.60 -9.78 -32.76
CA GLU A 26 6.73 -8.50 -32.07
C GLU A 26 6.32 -8.75 -30.60
N PRO A 27 7.15 -8.36 -29.63
CA PRO A 27 6.79 -8.55 -28.23
C PRO A 27 5.42 -7.91 -28.05
N ALA A 28 4.48 -8.65 -27.51
CA ALA A 28 3.15 -8.13 -27.18
C ALA A 28 3.38 -6.84 -26.39
N LYS A 29 2.86 -5.71 -26.90
CA LYS A 29 3.13 -4.39 -26.34
C LYS A 29 2.50 -4.35 -24.94
N HIS A 30 3.30 -4.63 -23.92
CA HIS A 30 2.84 -4.58 -22.52
C HIS A 30 2.36 -3.16 -22.21
N PRO A 31 1.28 -2.99 -21.43
CA PRO A 31 0.84 -1.68 -20.99
C PRO A 31 1.88 -1.03 -20.09
N ASN A 32 1.94 0.30 -20.07
CA ASN A 32 2.64 1.00 -19.00
C ASN A 32 1.95 0.72 -17.65
N ILE A 33 2.71 0.77 -16.58
CA ILE A 33 2.20 0.56 -15.23
C ILE A 33 2.58 1.77 -14.37
N LEU A 34 1.57 2.50 -13.91
CA LEU A 34 1.70 3.62 -12.99
C LEU A 34 1.08 3.23 -11.64
N VAL A 35 1.90 3.05 -10.62
CA VAL A 35 1.45 2.87 -9.23
C VAL A 35 1.53 4.20 -8.51
N VAL A 36 0.40 4.79 -8.18
CA VAL A 36 0.29 5.99 -7.35
C VAL A 36 0.00 5.54 -5.92
N MET A 37 0.98 5.67 -5.05
CA MET A 37 0.84 5.33 -3.63
C MET A 37 0.94 6.59 -2.78
N THR A 38 -0.02 6.79 -1.88
CA THR A 38 0.05 7.82 -0.84
C THR A 38 0.53 7.21 0.47
N ASP A 39 1.06 8.03 1.37
CA ASP A 39 1.41 7.64 2.73
C ASP A 39 0.30 8.07 3.69
N GLN A 40 -0.28 7.10 4.40
CA GLN A 40 -1.18 7.37 5.52
C GLN A 40 -2.54 7.98 5.10
N MET A 41 -3.05 7.59 3.91
CA MET A 41 -4.36 8.05 3.45
C MET A 41 -5.49 7.10 3.87
N ARG A 42 -6.48 7.63 4.59
CA ARG A 42 -7.73 6.91 4.92
C ARG A 42 -8.54 6.58 3.67
N ALA A 43 -9.14 5.40 3.67
CA ALA A 43 -9.99 4.92 2.57
C ALA A 43 -11.35 5.61 2.53
N ASP A 44 -11.96 5.84 3.68
CA ASP A 44 -13.36 6.26 3.85
C ASP A 44 -13.61 7.76 3.62
N LEU A 45 -12.58 8.58 3.46
CA LEU A 45 -12.71 10.03 3.32
C LEU A 45 -12.91 10.47 1.85
N CYS A 46 -13.81 9.80 1.12
CA CYS A 46 -14.12 10.07 -0.29
C CYS A 46 -15.60 9.84 -0.60
N ARG A 47 -16.14 10.54 -1.60
CA ARG A 47 -17.57 10.47 -1.94
C ARG A 47 -18.04 9.10 -2.41
N ARG A 48 -17.21 8.33 -3.09
CA ARG A 48 -17.56 6.96 -3.52
C ARG A 48 -17.86 6.03 -2.34
N GLU A 49 -17.33 6.33 -1.15
CA GLU A 49 -17.61 5.61 0.09
C GLU A 49 -18.63 6.32 1.01
N GLY A 50 -19.30 7.37 0.53
CA GLY A 50 -20.35 8.07 1.26
C GLY A 50 -19.89 9.28 2.08
N PHE A 51 -18.61 9.64 2.05
CA PHE A 51 -18.13 10.84 2.73
C PHE A 51 -18.75 12.11 2.10
N PRO A 52 -19.30 13.04 2.89
CA PRO A 52 -20.09 14.14 2.35
C PRO A 52 -19.26 15.21 1.61
N LEU A 53 -17.96 15.29 1.90
CA LEU A 53 -17.08 16.29 1.30
C LEU A 53 -16.42 15.77 0.01
N ASN A 54 -16.14 16.68 -0.92
CA ASN A 54 -15.54 16.35 -2.21
C ASN A 54 -14.01 16.40 -2.14
N THR A 55 -13.42 15.47 -1.40
CA THR A 55 -11.98 15.41 -1.14
C THR A 55 -11.17 14.87 -2.32
N THR A 56 -11.71 13.89 -3.06
CA THR A 56 -10.99 13.17 -4.12
C THR A 56 -11.82 12.96 -5.39
N PRO A 57 -12.30 14.03 -6.06
CA PRO A 57 -13.21 13.90 -7.22
C PRO A 57 -12.59 13.19 -8.42
N ILE A 58 -11.27 13.31 -8.64
CA ILE A 58 -10.57 12.67 -9.76
C ILE A 58 -10.44 11.18 -9.51
N LEU A 59 -10.01 10.79 -8.31
CA LEU A 59 -9.93 9.37 -7.92
C LEU A 59 -11.31 8.72 -7.93
N ASP A 60 -12.36 9.40 -7.51
CA ASP A 60 -13.75 8.93 -7.60
C ASP A 60 -14.16 8.69 -9.07
N SER A 61 -13.78 9.61 -9.97
CA SER A 61 -14.02 9.46 -11.40
C SER A 61 -13.25 8.29 -12.03
N ILE A 62 -12.01 8.04 -11.59
CA ILE A 62 -11.21 6.90 -12.05
C ILE A 62 -11.84 5.59 -11.54
N ALA A 63 -12.25 5.55 -10.28
CA ALA A 63 -12.91 4.38 -9.68
C ALA A 63 -14.18 3.98 -10.43
N GLN A 64 -14.99 4.95 -10.87
CA GLN A 64 -16.20 4.69 -11.68
C GLN A 64 -15.90 4.09 -13.06
N ARG A 65 -14.72 4.36 -13.61
CA ARG A 65 -14.28 3.85 -14.93
C ARG A 65 -13.36 2.64 -14.84
N GLY A 66 -12.96 2.27 -13.64
CA GLY A 66 -12.10 1.15 -13.31
C GLY A 66 -12.75 0.16 -12.35
N CYS A 67 -11.93 -0.58 -11.65
CA CYS A 67 -12.33 -1.46 -10.56
C CYS A 67 -11.80 -0.90 -9.24
N TRP A 68 -12.63 -0.82 -8.21
CA TRP A 68 -12.23 -0.35 -6.89
C TRP A 68 -12.77 -1.27 -5.79
N PHE A 69 -12.13 -1.23 -4.62
CA PHE A 69 -12.40 -2.10 -3.50
C PHE A 69 -12.69 -1.29 -2.24
N ASP A 70 -13.79 -1.57 -1.57
CA ASP A 70 -14.12 -1.05 -0.24
C ASP A 70 -13.55 -1.92 0.89
N LYS A 71 -13.03 -3.11 0.56
CA LYS A 71 -12.43 -4.07 1.48
C LYS A 71 -10.98 -4.38 1.10
N ALA A 72 -10.21 -3.32 0.82
CA ALA A 72 -8.77 -3.41 0.59
C ALA A 72 -8.02 -3.07 1.89
N TYR A 73 -7.04 -3.90 2.24
CA TYR A 73 -6.33 -3.78 3.51
C TYR A 73 -4.81 -3.79 3.32
N THR A 74 -4.12 -3.04 4.19
CA THR A 74 -2.67 -3.16 4.31
C THR A 74 -2.27 -4.46 4.99
N ALA A 75 -1.06 -4.93 4.74
CA ALA A 75 -0.49 -6.08 5.45
C ALA A 75 -0.14 -5.73 6.91
N ALA A 76 0.23 -4.47 7.16
CA ALA A 76 0.45 -3.89 8.49
C ALA A 76 0.34 -2.36 8.43
N PRO A 77 -0.26 -1.68 9.44
CA PRO A 77 -0.43 -0.23 9.42
C PRO A 77 0.84 0.52 9.88
N ALA A 78 1.97 0.20 9.25
CA ALA A 78 3.24 0.89 9.43
C ALA A 78 3.97 0.94 8.08
N SER A 79 4.58 2.09 7.75
CA SER A 79 5.03 2.36 6.38
C SER A 79 6.08 1.37 5.86
N VAL A 80 7.12 1.05 6.65
CA VAL A 80 8.19 0.13 6.20
C VAL A 80 7.65 -1.29 6.00
N PRO A 81 6.92 -1.91 6.93
CA PRO A 81 6.30 -3.22 6.73
C PRO A 81 5.33 -3.24 5.55
N ALA A 82 4.42 -2.26 5.45
CA ALA A 82 3.43 -2.19 4.37
C ALA A 82 4.08 -2.08 2.98
N ARG A 83 5.06 -1.19 2.82
CA ARG A 83 5.78 -0.95 1.56
C ARG A 83 6.67 -2.13 1.18
N THR A 84 7.32 -2.78 2.15
CA THR A 84 8.06 -4.02 1.92
C THR A 84 7.12 -5.14 1.48
N SER A 85 5.95 -5.26 2.11
CA SER A 85 4.91 -6.22 1.74
C SER A 85 4.37 -5.96 0.32
N PHE A 86 4.15 -4.71 -0.06
CA PHE A 86 3.76 -4.31 -1.42
C PHE A 86 4.78 -4.78 -2.47
N LEU A 87 6.07 -4.54 -2.23
CA LEU A 87 7.14 -4.87 -3.18
C LEU A 87 7.38 -6.37 -3.32
N THR A 88 7.20 -7.12 -2.25
CA THR A 88 7.57 -8.55 -2.17
C THR A 88 6.38 -9.50 -2.28
N GLY A 89 5.15 -8.99 -2.16
CA GLY A 89 3.93 -9.80 -2.08
C GLY A 89 3.86 -10.71 -0.86
N ARG A 90 4.52 -10.34 0.26
CA ARG A 90 4.64 -11.14 1.47
C ARG A 90 4.17 -10.38 2.71
N PHE A 91 3.63 -11.11 3.67
CA PHE A 91 3.35 -10.54 4.99
C PHE A 91 4.61 -10.17 5.77
N PRO A 92 4.54 -9.22 6.73
CA PRO A 92 5.68 -8.80 7.55
C PRO A 92 6.39 -9.96 8.26
N LYS A 93 5.66 -10.97 8.74
CA LYS A 93 6.25 -12.18 9.37
C LYS A 93 7.14 -12.99 8.41
N ALA A 94 6.83 -12.93 7.11
CA ALA A 94 7.58 -13.67 6.07
C ALA A 94 8.72 -12.86 5.46
N THR A 95 8.72 -11.54 5.62
CA THR A 95 9.82 -10.66 5.20
C THR A 95 10.79 -10.33 6.34
N ASP A 96 10.47 -10.67 7.59
CA ASP A 96 11.12 -10.23 8.84
C ASP A 96 11.09 -8.71 9.08
N VAL A 97 10.47 -7.92 8.21
CA VAL A 97 10.34 -6.48 8.35
C VAL A 97 9.03 -6.15 9.06
N ARG A 98 9.08 -6.00 10.38
CA ARG A 98 7.91 -5.80 11.24
C ARG A 98 7.79 -4.41 11.85
N SER A 99 8.81 -3.58 11.68
CA SER A 99 8.84 -2.22 12.21
C SER A 99 9.47 -1.24 11.21
N ASN A 100 9.40 0.06 11.50
CA ASN A 100 10.07 1.07 10.70
C ASN A 100 11.61 1.10 10.90
N HIS A 101 12.14 0.24 11.76
CA HIS A 101 13.55 0.28 12.17
C HIS A 101 14.40 -0.88 11.65
N ASN A 102 13.80 -1.91 11.03
CA ASN A 102 14.53 -3.10 10.60
C ASN A 102 14.42 -3.39 9.09
N LEU A 103 14.32 -2.36 8.28
CA LEU A 103 14.13 -2.47 6.82
C LEU A 103 15.25 -3.26 6.09
N GLN A 104 16.48 -3.30 6.64
CA GLN A 104 17.58 -4.04 6.06
C GLN A 104 17.47 -5.56 6.25
N ASP A 105 16.60 -6.03 7.15
CA ASP A 105 16.40 -7.44 7.44
C ASP A 105 15.50 -8.15 6.40
N ALA A 106 15.04 -7.43 5.38
CA ALA A 106 14.06 -7.90 4.42
C ALA A 106 14.47 -9.23 3.74
N VAL A 107 13.65 -10.26 3.92
CA VAL A 107 13.82 -11.59 3.33
C VAL A 107 12.86 -11.76 2.15
N TYR A 108 13.40 -11.91 0.95
CA TYR A 108 12.66 -12.19 -0.27
C TYR A 108 13.58 -12.85 -1.32
N LEU A 109 13.02 -13.40 -2.39
CA LEU A 109 13.83 -13.93 -3.52
C LEU A 109 13.92 -12.93 -4.66
N GLN A 110 12.77 -12.45 -5.10
CA GLN A 110 12.60 -11.46 -6.16
C GLN A 110 11.51 -10.50 -5.72
N ASP A 111 11.71 -9.23 -6.00
CA ASP A 111 10.73 -8.20 -5.76
C ASP A 111 10.09 -7.72 -7.07
N MET A 112 9.18 -6.77 -6.94
CA MET A 112 8.44 -6.19 -8.05
C MET A 112 9.37 -5.60 -9.14
N TYR A 113 10.45 -4.93 -8.75
CA TYR A 113 11.41 -4.35 -9.71
C TYR A 113 12.19 -5.42 -10.47
N ASP A 114 12.56 -6.54 -9.82
CA ASP A 114 13.20 -7.66 -10.51
C ASP A 114 12.30 -8.21 -11.63
N ILE A 115 11.01 -8.37 -11.35
CA ILE A 115 10.03 -8.87 -12.32
C ILE A 115 9.80 -7.86 -13.44
N MET A 116 9.66 -6.56 -13.12
CA MET A 116 9.44 -5.54 -14.15
C MET A 116 10.64 -5.40 -15.08
N LYS A 117 11.87 -5.41 -14.56
CA LYS A 117 13.09 -5.40 -15.39
C LYS A 117 13.20 -6.66 -16.25
N LYS A 118 12.89 -7.83 -15.69
CA LYS A 118 12.87 -9.10 -16.45
C LYS A 118 11.86 -9.07 -17.58
N ALA A 119 10.70 -8.43 -17.39
CA ALA A 119 9.67 -8.24 -18.40
C ALA A 119 9.99 -7.12 -19.42
N GLY A 120 11.15 -6.47 -19.32
CA GLY A 120 11.62 -5.45 -20.26
C GLY A 120 11.07 -4.04 -20.02
N TYR A 121 10.61 -3.74 -18.81
CA TYR A 121 10.16 -2.42 -18.44
C TYR A 121 11.32 -1.48 -18.10
N ARG A 122 11.18 -0.21 -18.47
CA ARG A 122 11.93 0.89 -17.90
C ARG A 122 11.33 1.21 -16.52
N THR A 123 12.16 1.29 -15.48
CA THR A 123 11.67 1.34 -14.09
C THR A 123 12.02 2.66 -13.41
N ALA A 124 11.10 3.20 -12.60
CA ALA A 124 11.36 4.40 -11.80
C ALA A 124 10.73 4.35 -10.42
N LEU A 125 11.40 5.03 -9.48
CA LEU A 125 10.84 5.46 -8.21
C LEU A 125 10.91 6.99 -8.15
N ILE A 126 9.76 7.63 -7.97
CA ILE A 126 9.66 9.06 -7.69
C ILE A 126 8.85 9.24 -6.43
N GLY A 127 9.47 9.77 -5.37
CA GLY A 127 8.85 10.00 -4.08
C GLY A 127 9.40 9.15 -2.94
N LYS A 128 8.55 8.81 -1.98
CA LYS A 128 8.96 8.13 -0.75
C LYS A 128 9.30 6.66 -1.01
N ASN A 129 10.54 6.28 -0.73
CA ASN A 129 10.98 4.89 -0.71
C ASN A 129 10.55 4.19 0.59
N HIS A 130 11.23 4.49 1.66
CA HIS A 130 11.03 3.90 3.00
C HIS A 130 10.97 2.36 2.99
N THR A 131 11.87 1.73 2.20
CA THR A 131 12.07 0.28 2.10
C THR A 131 13.55 -0.07 2.00
N TYR A 132 13.85 -1.35 1.79
CA TYR A 132 15.20 -1.86 1.54
C TYR A 132 15.77 -1.47 0.17
N LEU A 133 14.97 -0.92 -0.74
CA LEU A 133 15.42 -0.57 -2.10
C LEU A 133 16.53 0.48 -2.07
N LYS A 134 17.44 0.34 -3.04
CA LYS A 134 18.53 1.29 -3.28
C LYS A 134 18.45 1.82 -4.71
N ALA A 135 19.06 2.97 -4.94
CA ALA A 135 18.98 3.65 -6.23
C ALA A 135 19.52 2.83 -7.42
N ASP A 136 20.49 1.95 -7.19
CA ASP A 136 21.06 1.07 -8.22
C ASP A 136 20.09 -0.05 -8.69
N LYS A 137 19.02 -0.28 -7.95
CA LYS A 137 17.98 -1.26 -8.30
C LYS A 137 17.04 -0.78 -9.40
N VAL A 138 16.90 0.52 -9.62
CA VAL A 138 15.95 1.12 -10.58
C VAL A 138 16.67 1.99 -11.62
N ASP A 139 16.03 2.22 -12.78
CA ASP A 139 16.66 2.99 -13.85
C ASP A 139 16.59 4.50 -13.61
N PHE A 140 15.56 4.97 -12.90
CA PHE A 140 15.45 6.36 -12.45
C PHE A 140 15.03 6.43 -10.98
N TRP A 141 15.74 7.25 -10.21
CA TRP A 141 15.54 7.40 -8.77
C TRP A 141 15.47 8.88 -8.38
N SER A 142 14.32 9.31 -7.85
CA SER A 142 14.14 10.60 -7.22
C SER A 142 13.42 10.44 -5.89
N GLU A 143 14.15 10.48 -4.79
CA GLU A 143 13.62 10.19 -3.47
C GLU A 143 13.18 11.44 -2.73
N TYR A 144 11.99 11.36 -2.11
CA TYR A 144 11.39 12.35 -1.24
C TYR A 144 11.08 11.73 0.13
N GLY A 145 11.31 12.51 1.17
CA GLY A 145 10.83 12.20 2.53
C GLY A 145 9.71 13.16 2.93
N HIS A 146 9.26 13.06 4.17
CA HIS A 146 8.21 13.94 4.71
C HIS A 146 8.66 15.41 4.85
N THR A 147 9.94 15.68 4.80
CA THR A 147 10.53 17.01 4.93
C THR A 147 11.22 17.49 3.65
N GLY A 148 10.86 16.92 2.51
CA GLY A 148 11.34 17.36 1.22
C GLY A 148 12.12 16.33 0.41
N LYS A 149 12.72 16.77 -0.69
CA LYS A 149 13.54 15.96 -1.58
C LYS A 149 14.84 15.53 -0.90
N ILE A 150 15.21 14.25 -1.04
CA ILE A 150 16.48 13.71 -0.55
C ILE A 150 17.55 13.93 -1.62
N GLY A 151 18.70 14.49 -1.25
CA GLY A 151 19.79 14.79 -2.17
C GLY A 151 20.07 16.28 -2.37
N LYS A 152 20.93 16.61 -3.35
CA LYS A 152 21.44 17.97 -3.55
C LYS A 152 20.76 18.74 -4.67
N ASP A 153 20.02 18.06 -5.54
CA ASP A 153 19.41 18.66 -6.73
C ASP A 153 18.09 19.38 -6.35
N LYS A 154 18.22 20.54 -5.73
CA LYS A 154 17.10 21.39 -5.27
C LYS A 154 17.28 22.81 -5.76
N THR A 155 16.20 23.43 -6.18
CA THR A 155 16.17 24.89 -6.37
C THR A 155 16.25 25.61 -5.01
N THR A 156 16.51 26.91 -5.01
CA THR A 156 16.49 27.71 -3.77
C THR A 156 15.10 27.72 -3.11
N GLY A 157 14.02 27.76 -3.93
CA GLY A 157 12.64 27.71 -3.43
C GLY A 157 12.31 26.35 -2.81
N ASP A 158 12.75 25.26 -3.42
CA ASP A 158 12.59 23.91 -2.89
C ASP A 158 13.29 23.75 -1.55
N ALA A 159 14.53 24.24 -1.42
CA ALA A 159 15.29 24.17 -0.17
C ALA A 159 14.62 24.97 0.96
N ALA A 160 14.02 26.12 0.63
CA ALA A 160 13.29 26.93 1.61
C ALA A 160 12.02 26.22 2.10
N PHE A 161 11.25 25.62 1.19
CA PHE A 161 10.07 24.83 1.55
C PHE A 161 10.43 23.57 2.35
N ASP A 162 11.47 22.84 1.95
CA ASP A 162 11.94 21.66 2.69
C ASP A 162 12.39 22.02 4.12
N THR A 163 13.03 23.18 4.30
CA THR A 163 13.38 23.73 5.62
C THR A 163 12.14 24.05 6.45
N TYR A 164 11.13 24.65 5.82
CA TYR A 164 9.84 24.91 6.46
C TYR A 164 9.17 23.62 6.92
N LEU A 165 9.08 22.59 6.07
CA LEU A 165 8.53 21.29 6.45
C LEU A 165 9.28 20.69 7.66
N GLY A 166 10.60 20.77 7.67
CA GLY A 166 11.42 20.30 8.79
C GLY A 166 11.12 21.03 10.11
N SER A 167 10.72 22.31 10.05
CA SER A 167 10.37 23.11 11.23
C SER A 167 9.04 22.71 11.88
N LEU A 168 8.15 22.02 11.13
CA LEU A 168 6.81 21.61 11.60
C LEU A 168 6.83 20.37 12.52
N SER A 169 8.02 19.83 12.86
CA SER A 169 8.19 18.75 13.83
C SER A 169 7.29 17.51 13.60
N MET A 170 6.98 17.19 12.35
CA MET A 170 6.12 16.04 11.98
C MET A 170 4.73 16.07 12.66
N TYR A 171 4.16 17.27 12.82
CA TYR A 171 2.88 17.46 13.46
C TYR A 171 1.87 18.21 12.57
N VAL A 172 1.03 19.07 13.11
CA VAL A 172 0.01 19.83 12.39
C VAL A 172 0.42 21.29 12.30
N ASN A 173 0.41 21.85 11.10
CA ASN A 173 0.40 23.29 10.91
C ASN A 173 -1.06 23.76 10.86
N TYR A 174 -1.43 24.62 11.78
CA TYR A 174 -2.80 25.16 11.91
C TYR A 174 -3.05 26.41 11.06
N ASP A 175 -2.02 26.94 10.43
CA ASP A 175 -2.08 28.09 9.52
C ASP A 175 -1.85 27.63 8.06
N PRO A 176 -2.26 28.42 7.05
CA PRO A 176 -1.93 28.09 5.67
C PRO A 176 -0.42 28.10 5.45
N SER A 177 0.06 27.20 4.60
CA SER A 177 1.46 27.21 4.16
C SER A 177 1.81 28.59 3.57
N PRO A 178 2.95 29.19 3.94
CA PRO A 178 3.41 30.43 3.31
C PRO A 178 3.93 30.23 1.88
N PHE A 179 4.00 28.98 1.42
CA PHE A 179 4.45 28.58 0.09
C PHE A 179 3.26 28.20 -0.79
N GLY A 180 3.32 28.54 -2.07
CA GLY A 180 2.30 28.19 -3.05
C GLY A 180 2.32 26.70 -3.45
N ILE A 181 1.42 26.34 -4.36
CA ILE A 181 1.26 24.96 -4.84
C ILE A 181 2.52 24.42 -5.51
N GLU A 182 3.27 25.27 -6.21
CA GLU A 182 4.45 24.88 -7.00
C GLU A 182 5.59 24.33 -6.11
N GLN A 183 5.67 24.75 -4.85
CA GLN A 183 6.65 24.26 -3.89
C GLN A 183 6.20 22.98 -3.18
N GLN A 184 4.91 22.64 -3.20
CA GLN A 184 4.38 21.44 -2.52
C GLN A 184 4.98 20.17 -3.13
N LEU A 185 5.27 19.17 -2.29
CA LEU A 185 5.97 17.96 -2.75
C LEU A 185 5.22 17.24 -3.87
N PRO A 186 3.89 17.01 -3.81
CA PRO A 186 3.19 16.32 -4.88
C PRO A 186 3.25 17.06 -6.23
N TYR A 187 3.29 18.41 -6.20
CA TYR A 187 3.42 19.20 -7.44
C TYR A 187 4.79 18.98 -8.10
N ARG A 188 5.87 19.12 -7.32
CA ARG A 188 7.26 18.93 -7.76
C ARG A 188 7.50 17.51 -8.28
N MET A 189 6.98 16.52 -7.57
CA MET A 189 7.05 15.10 -7.97
C MET A 189 6.35 14.84 -9.30
N VAL A 190 5.19 15.48 -9.54
CA VAL A 190 4.47 15.35 -10.82
C VAL A 190 5.28 15.94 -11.96
N ASP A 191 5.94 17.08 -11.77
CA ASP A 191 6.78 17.66 -12.83
C ASP A 191 7.97 16.73 -13.16
N GLU A 192 8.65 16.16 -12.17
CA GLU A 192 9.69 15.16 -12.41
C GLU A 192 9.16 13.89 -13.11
N ALA A 193 7.99 13.43 -12.75
CA ALA A 193 7.36 12.28 -13.39
C ALA A 193 7.02 12.56 -14.86
N LYS A 194 6.52 13.76 -15.17
CA LYS A 194 6.23 14.20 -16.53
C LYS A 194 7.49 14.24 -17.39
N ASP A 195 8.58 14.80 -16.85
CA ASP A 195 9.85 14.87 -17.55
C ASP A 195 10.41 13.47 -17.83
N TRP A 196 10.42 12.59 -16.82
CA TRP A 196 10.89 11.22 -16.98
C TRP A 196 10.05 10.40 -17.98
N ILE A 197 8.72 10.57 -17.99
CA ILE A 197 7.84 9.87 -18.94
C ILE A 197 8.16 10.26 -20.38
N LYS A 198 8.51 11.53 -20.63
CA LYS A 198 8.86 12.05 -21.97
C LYS A 198 10.20 11.56 -22.52
N GLU A 199 11.19 11.27 -21.66
CA GLU A 199 12.56 10.99 -22.08
C GLU A 199 12.71 9.80 -23.03
N ASP A 200 11.96 8.71 -22.81
CA ASP A 200 11.96 7.52 -23.65
C ASP A 200 10.61 6.80 -23.60
N ASN A 201 9.92 6.74 -24.74
CA ASN A 201 8.62 6.08 -24.87
C ASN A 201 8.65 4.79 -25.72
N LYS A 202 9.83 4.25 -26.02
CA LYS A 202 9.98 3.01 -26.82
C LYS A 202 9.69 1.75 -26.02
N LEU A 203 10.05 1.75 -24.73
CA LEU A 203 9.79 0.66 -23.81
C LEU A 203 8.60 0.98 -22.91
N PRO A 204 7.81 -0.02 -22.49
CA PRO A 204 6.82 0.20 -21.45
C PRO A 204 7.51 0.61 -20.15
N PHE A 205 6.87 1.43 -19.34
CA PHE A 205 7.41 1.85 -18.07
C PHE A 205 6.65 1.24 -16.88
N PHE A 206 7.38 1.02 -15.79
CA PHE A 206 6.88 0.80 -14.44
C PHE A 206 7.31 1.98 -13.57
N LEU A 207 6.36 2.82 -13.16
CA LEU A 207 6.60 3.95 -12.28
C LEU A 207 5.91 3.73 -10.93
N TRP A 208 6.69 3.62 -9.85
CA TRP A 208 6.17 3.77 -8.49
C TRP A 208 6.24 5.24 -8.09
N PHE A 209 5.10 5.93 -8.22
CA PHE A 209 4.91 7.32 -7.85
C PHE A 209 4.38 7.36 -6.41
N SER A 210 5.27 7.63 -5.46
CA SER A 210 5.04 7.41 -4.04
C SER A 210 5.00 8.72 -3.26
N ILE A 211 3.80 9.27 -3.09
CA ILE A 211 3.55 10.58 -2.47
C ILE A 211 3.69 10.47 -0.94
N PRO A 212 4.54 11.30 -0.29
CA PRO A 212 4.71 11.29 1.17
C PRO A 212 3.50 11.79 1.94
N GLU A 213 2.64 12.61 1.32
CA GLU A 213 1.38 13.10 1.90
C GLU A 213 0.25 12.07 1.73
N PRO A 214 -0.82 12.13 2.55
CA PRO A 214 -1.12 13.10 3.60
C PRO A 214 -0.50 12.80 4.97
N HIS A 215 0.61 12.03 5.06
CA HIS A 215 1.33 11.85 6.31
C HIS A 215 1.73 13.18 6.93
N THR A 216 1.89 13.25 8.23
CA THR A 216 2.41 14.44 8.91
C THR A 216 3.79 14.87 8.36
N PRO A 217 4.08 16.19 8.32
CA PRO A 217 3.31 17.28 8.90
C PRO A 217 2.01 17.55 8.10
N TYR A 218 0.87 17.66 8.81
CA TYR A 218 -0.34 18.12 8.13
C TYR A 218 -0.17 19.60 7.81
N GLN A 219 -0.05 19.91 6.55
CA GLN A 219 0.08 21.27 6.05
C GLN A 219 -0.41 21.35 4.60
N THR A 220 -0.98 22.47 4.23
CA THR A 220 -1.37 22.73 2.84
C THR A 220 -1.43 24.23 2.57
N CYS A 221 -1.33 24.62 1.31
CA CYS A 221 -1.45 26.01 0.87
C CYS A 221 -2.89 26.37 0.50
N GLU A 222 -3.15 27.65 0.27
CA GLU A 222 -4.37 28.08 -0.39
C GLU A 222 -4.41 27.61 -1.86
N PRO A 223 -5.56 27.26 -2.43
CA PRO A 223 -6.92 27.37 -1.84
C PRO A 223 -7.31 26.16 -0.96
N TYR A 224 -6.48 25.15 -0.85
CA TYR A 224 -6.81 23.88 -0.18
C TYR A 224 -7.01 24.04 1.32
N TYR A 225 -6.27 24.96 1.95
CA TYR A 225 -6.39 25.24 3.39
C TYR A 225 -7.78 25.74 3.78
N SER A 226 -8.38 26.63 2.98
CA SER A 226 -9.71 27.20 3.23
C SER A 226 -10.86 26.39 2.64
N MET A 227 -10.56 25.34 1.85
CA MET A 227 -11.57 24.60 1.09
C MET A 227 -12.57 23.83 1.97
N PHE A 228 -12.11 23.36 3.12
CA PHE A 228 -12.92 22.57 4.07
C PHE A 228 -12.88 23.21 5.46
N PRO A 229 -13.63 24.31 5.69
CA PRO A 229 -13.57 25.05 6.95
C PRO A 229 -14.04 24.16 8.13
N PRO A 230 -13.41 24.27 9.31
CA PRO A 230 -13.64 23.39 10.46
C PRO A 230 -15.10 23.34 10.95
N ASP A 231 -15.84 24.44 10.78
CA ASP A 231 -17.26 24.54 11.15
C ASP A 231 -18.23 23.84 10.18
N ARG A 232 -17.71 23.29 9.07
CA ARG A 232 -18.51 22.63 8.01
C ARG A 232 -18.07 21.19 7.72
N ILE A 233 -17.12 20.66 8.47
CA ILE A 233 -16.70 19.26 8.33
C ILE A 233 -17.61 18.36 9.18
N PRO A 234 -17.84 17.09 8.78
CA PRO A 234 -18.57 16.14 9.61
C PRO A 234 -17.84 15.88 10.93
N PRO A 235 -18.56 15.57 12.03
CA PRO A 235 -17.92 15.22 13.30
C PRO A 235 -17.11 13.94 13.18
N VAL A 236 -16.24 13.67 14.15
CA VAL A 236 -15.65 12.34 14.36
C VAL A 236 -16.72 11.35 14.80
N HIS A 237 -16.51 10.06 14.53
CA HIS A 237 -17.43 9.00 14.93
C HIS A 237 -17.13 8.45 16.33
N THR A 238 -15.91 8.66 16.81
CA THR A 238 -15.38 8.13 18.08
C THR A 238 -14.85 9.27 18.96
N ASP A 239 -14.89 9.09 20.25
CA ASP A 239 -14.49 10.08 21.24
C ASP A 239 -13.57 9.48 22.33
N MET A 240 -13.32 10.25 23.39
CA MET A 240 -12.51 9.82 24.53
C MET A 240 -13.15 8.66 25.33
N HIS A 241 -14.47 8.52 25.34
CA HIS A 241 -15.11 7.38 25.98
C HIS A 241 -14.77 6.10 25.21
N THR A 242 -14.92 6.13 23.89
CA THR A 242 -14.54 5.03 23.00
C THR A 242 -13.05 4.69 23.10
N LEU A 243 -12.17 5.70 23.21
CA LEU A 243 -10.74 5.49 23.44
C LEU A 243 -10.48 4.67 24.72
N ASN A 244 -11.15 5.03 25.81
CA ASN A 244 -10.97 4.35 27.11
C ASN A 244 -11.37 2.87 27.04
N GLU A 245 -12.37 2.52 26.25
CA GLU A 245 -12.80 1.14 26.02
C GLU A 245 -11.83 0.32 25.17
N LYS A 246 -11.01 0.96 24.36
CA LYS A 246 -9.95 0.31 23.56
C LYS A 246 -8.75 -0.20 24.38
N GLY A 247 -8.56 0.28 25.59
CA GLY A 247 -7.55 -0.19 26.54
C GLY A 247 -6.31 0.69 26.70
N GLU A 248 -5.42 0.27 27.62
CA GLU A 248 -4.30 1.07 28.12
C GLU A 248 -3.31 1.55 27.02
N ILE A 249 -3.08 0.75 25.99
CA ILE A 249 -2.12 1.11 24.92
C ILE A 249 -2.62 2.32 24.12
N TYR A 250 -3.93 2.41 23.88
CA TYR A 250 -4.54 3.56 23.20
C TYR A 250 -4.50 4.81 24.07
N GLN A 251 -4.81 4.67 25.36
CA GLN A 251 -4.70 5.76 26.33
C GLN A 251 -3.28 6.29 26.42
N HIS A 252 -2.30 5.37 26.49
CA HIS A 252 -0.88 5.72 26.48
C HIS A 252 -0.47 6.58 25.26
N MET A 253 -0.86 6.17 24.06
CA MET A 253 -0.58 6.95 22.85
C MET A 253 -1.19 8.35 22.93
N HIS A 254 -2.43 8.46 23.40
CA HIS A 254 -3.10 9.73 23.60
C HIS A 254 -2.37 10.62 24.63
N ASP A 255 -1.93 10.05 25.75
CA ASP A 255 -1.21 10.77 26.81
C ASP A 255 0.13 11.30 26.29
N VAL A 256 0.91 10.49 25.56
CA VAL A 256 2.17 10.92 24.92
C VAL A 256 1.93 12.06 23.94
N MET A 257 0.84 11.97 23.15
CA MET A 257 0.46 13.03 22.23
C MET A 257 0.12 14.33 22.98
N LEU A 258 -0.66 14.26 24.07
CA LEU A 258 -1.02 15.44 24.86
C LEU A 258 0.15 16.06 25.62
N LEU A 259 1.15 15.26 26.03
CA LEU A 259 2.38 15.79 26.60
C LEU A 259 3.13 16.69 25.59
N ALA A 260 3.14 16.32 24.31
CA ALA A 260 3.75 17.15 23.26
C ALA A 260 2.82 18.29 22.80
N HIS A 261 1.51 18.06 22.79
CA HIS A 261 0.51 18.94 22.19
C HIS A 261 -0.74 19.09 23.09
N PRO A 262 -0.64 19.78 24.23
CA PRO A 262 -1.74 19.85 25.22
C PRO A 262 -2.99 20.59 24.70
N ASP A 263 -2.85 21.39 23.65
CA ASP A 263 -3.95 22.15 23.02
C ASP A 263 -4.65 21.39 21.86
N PHE A 264 -4.20 20.19 21.52
CA PHE A 264 -4.75 19.42 20.42
C PHE A 264 -6.25 19.16 20.50
N PRO A 265 -6.86 18.81 21.67
CA PRO A 265 -8.31 18.59 21.75
C PRO A 265 -9.15 19.77 21.28
N GLY A 266 -8.69 21.00 21.50
CA GLY A 266 -9.35 22.23 20.99
C GLY A 266 -9.11 22.53 19.52
N LYS A 267 -8.20 21.81 18.85
CA LYS A 267 -7.78 22.06 17.47
C LYS A 267 -8.02 20.88 16.52
N ILE A 268 -8.66 19.83 17.01
CA ILE A 268 -8.86 18.57 16.25
C ILE A 268 -9.57 18.81 14.89
N ASP A 269 -10.61 19.64 14.86
CA ASP A 269 -11.34 19.93 13.62
C ASP A 269 -10.52 20.74 12.62
N ARG A 270 -9.62 21.61 13.10
CA ARG A 270 -8.68 22.28 12.20
C ARG A 270 -7.64 21.31 11.64
N ALA A 271 -7.12 20.39 12.43
CA ALA A 271 -6.23 19.34 11.95
C ALA A 271 -6.88 18.47 10.86
N ARG A 272 -8.13 18.08 11.07
CA ARG A 272 -8.96 17.33 10.09
C ARG A 272 -9.20 18.14 8.81
N SER A 273 -9.54 19.42 8.96
CA SER A 273 -9.72 20.37 7.85
C SER A 273 -8.47 20.44 6.96
N VAL A 274 -7.29 20.59 7.58
CA VAL A 274 -6.01 20.60 6.84
C VAL A 274 -5.77 19.26 6.12
N TYR A 275 -6.02 18.14 6.78
CA TYR A 275 -5.88 16.82 6.16
C TYR A 275 -6.80 16.66 4.93
N TYR A 276 -8.05 17.12 4.98
CA TYR A 276 -8.96 17.09 3.83
C TYR A 276 -8.46 18.00 2.69
N GLY A 277 -7.87 19.14 3.02
CA GLY A 277 -7.19 20.00 2.05
C GLY A 277 -6.02 19.30 1.37
N MET A 278 -5.21 18.54 2.14
CA MET A 278 -4.12 17.73 1.57
C MET A 278 -4.64 16.64 0.63
N LEU A 279 -5.75 15.95 0.97
CA LEU A 279 -6.36 14.96 0.09
C LEU A 279 -6.75 15.59 -1.26
N ARG A 280 -7.37 16.76 -1.22
CA ARG A 280 -7.77 17.46 -2.44
C ARG A 280 -6.56 17.96 -3.25
N MET A 281 -5.54 18.44 -2.59
CA MET A 281 -4.27 18.83 -3.24
C MET A 281 -3.65 17.63 -3.97
N ILE A 282 -3.56 16.47 -3.32
CA ILE A 282 -3.07 15.22 -3.94
C ILE A 282 -3.90 14.85 -5.15
N ASP A 283 -5.22 14.86 -5.03
CA ASP A 283 -6.15 14.50 -6.10
C ASP A 283 -5.97 15.38 -7.35
N ASP A 284 -5.81 16.70 -7.15
CA ASP A 284 -5.54 17.65 -8.24
C ASP A 284 -4.14 17.40 -8.89
N GLN A 285 -3.14 16.94 -8.12
CA GLN A 285 -1.83 16.58 -8.69
C GLN A 285 -1.90 15.25 -9.45
N VAL A 286 -2.67 14.27 -8.97
CA VAL A 286 -2.96 13.04 -9.73
C VAL A 286 -3.63 13.37 -11.07
N LYS A 287 -4.57 14.35 -11.07
CA LYS A 287 -5.16 14.85 -12.31
C LYS A 287 -4.11 15.38 -13.30
N ARG A 288 -3.16 16.20 -12.83
CA ARG A 288 -2.08 16.72 -13.69
C ARG A 288 -1.24 15.60 -14.32
N LEU A 289 -0.94 14.55 -13.56
CA LEU A 289 -0.20 13.40 -14.08
C LEU A 289 -1.01 12.64 -15.13
N ILE A 290 -2.31 12.40 -14.87
CA ILE A 290 -3.22 11.74 -15.82
C ILE A 290 -3.40 12.56 -17.11
N ASP A 291 -3.56 13.87 -16.99
CA ASP A 291 -3.71 14.74 -18.15
C ASP A 291 -2.43 14.70 -19.01
N HIS A 292 -1.26 14.63 -18.39
CA HIS A 292 -0.01 14.42 -19.11
C HIS A 292 0.05 13.07 -19.87
N LEU A 293 -0.41 11.97 -19.26
CA LEU A 293 -0.51 10.68 -19.97
C LEU A 293 -1.41 10.77 -21.22
N LYS A 294 -2.48 11.59 -21.17
CA LYS A 294 -3.36 11.83 -22.32
C LYS A 294 -2.67 12.70 -23.38
N GLU A 295 -1.95 13.75 -22.98
CA GLU A 295 -1.16 14.61 -23.87
C GLU A 295 -0.11 13.80 -24.65
N GLU A 296 0.54 12.84 -23.97
CA GLU A 296 1.52 11.93 -24.59
C GLU A 296 0.86 10.75 -25.36
N ASN A 297 -0.47 10.67 -25.42
CA ASN A 297 -1.25 9.61 -26.07
C ASN A 297 -0.94 8.20 -25.56
N ILE A 298 -0.59 8.05 -24.29
CA ILE A 298 -0.29 6.77 -23.64
C ILE A 298 -1.29 6.39 -22.54
N TYR A 299 -2.27 7.25 -22.23
CA TYR A 299 -3.25 7.02 -21.18
C TYR A 299 -4.01 5.71 -21.36
N ASP A 300 -4.50 5.42 -22.57
CA ASP A 300 -5.28 4.22 -22.87
C ASP A 300 -4.45 2.93 -22.86
N ASN A 301 -3.11 3.06 -22.91
CA ASN A 301 -2.16 1.95 -22.77
C ASN A 301 -1.44 1.96 -21.41
N THR A 302 -2.02 2.57 -20.40
CA THR A 302 -1.43 2.64 -19.05
C THR A 302 -2.39 2.04 -18.03
N ILE A 303 -1.92 1.05 -17.27
CA ILE A 303 -2.59 0.58 -16.07
C ILE A 303 -2.21 1.53 -14.93
N ILE A 304 -3.23 2.12 -14.30
CA ILE A 304 -3.10 3.00 -13.14
C ILE A 304 -3.61 2.27 -11.92
N ILE A 305 -2.78 2.17 -10.90
CA ILE A 305 -3.11 1.60 -9.59
C ILE A 305 -2.97 2.70 -8.56
N PHE A 306 -4.07 3.08 -7.91
CA PHE A 306 -4.03 4.02 -6.80
C PHE A 306 -4.26 3.28 -5.48
N LEU A 307 -3.41 3.54 -4.49
CA LEU A 307 -3.52 2.97 -3.15
C LEU A 307 -2.85 3.85 -2.10
N SER A 308 -3.04 3.51 -0.81
CA SER A 308 -2.21 3.98 0.29
C SER A 308 -1.47 2.82 0.93
N ASP A 309 -0.37 3.10 1.64
CA ASP A 309 0.34 2.07 2.40
C ASP A 309 -0.40 1.70 3.70
N HIS A 310 -1.05 2.64 4.37
CA HIS A 310 -1.96 2.47 5.52
C HIS A 310 -2.79 3.75 5.70
N GLY A 311 -3.69 3.75 6.69
CA GLY A 311 -4.50 4.91 7.05
C GLY A 311 -3.93 5.74 8.20
N ASP A 312 -4.80 6.58 8.78
CA ASP A 312 -4.52 7.55 9.84
C ASP A 312 -5.76 7.69 10.74
N TYR A 313 -5.57 8.02 11.99
CA TYR A 313 -6.70 8.29 12.89
C TYR A 313 -7.47 9.55 12.50
N VAL A 314 -6.81 10.60 12.07
CA VAL A 314 -7.43 11.88 11.63
C VAL A 314 -8.51 12.37 12.60
N GLY A 315 -8.20 12.33 13.90
CA GLY A 315 -9.08 12.78 14.97
C GLY A 315 -9.97 11.70 15.58
N GLU A 316 -10.14 10.55 14.99
CA GLU A 316 -10.86 9.45 15.62
C GLU A 316 -10.16 9.02 16.91
N TYR A 317 -10.95 8.68 17.93
CA TYR A 317 -10.46 8.39 19.29
C TYR A 317 -9.64 9.52 19.93
N GLY A 318 -9.76 10.77 19.43
CA GLY A 318 -8.91 11.87 19.86
C GLY A 318 -7.45 11.76 19.40
N LEU A 319 -7.14 10.89 18.43
CA LEU A 319 -5.79 10.60 17.95
C LEU A 319 -5.52 11.15 16.55
N ILE A 320 -4.25 11.30 16.20
CA ILE A 320 -3.73 11.50 14.85
C ILE A 320 -2.57 10.56 14.58
N LYS A 321 -2.14 10.50 13.32
CA LYS A 321 -1.11 9.58 12.86
C LYS A 321 -1.58 8.11 12.93
N LYS A 322 -0.63 7.20 13.00
CA LYS A 322 -0.79 5.76 13.23
C LYS A 322 -0.21 5.42 14.61
N GLY A 323 -0.15 4.18 14.95
CA GLY A 323 0.51 3.71 16.19
C GLY A 323 -0.09 2.41 16.67
N VAL A 324 -1.00 2.50 17.61
CA VAL A 324 -1.58 1.34 18.27
C VAL A 324 -2.72 0.72 17.47
N GLY A 325 -2.81 -0.61 17.51
CA GLY A 325 -3.96 -1.37 17.07
C GLY A 325 -4.06 -1.57 15.56
N LEU A 326 -5.17 -2.21 15.17
CA LEU A 326 -5.50 -2.57 13.80
C LEU A 326 -6.90 -2.06 13.41
N SER A 327 -7.29 -0.89 13.94
CA SER A 327 -8.57 -0.25 13.60
C SER A 327 -8.71 -0.04 12.10
N ASP A 328 -9.93 -0.04 11.60
CA ASP A 328 -10.22 0.06 10.16
C ASP A 328 -9.66 1.36 9.55
N VAL A 329 -9.69 2.45 10.31
CA VAL A 329 -9.11 3.74 9.90
C VAL A 329 -7.60 3.69 9.64
N LEU A 330 -6.89 2.69 10.18
CA LEU A 330 -5.47 2.45 9.95
C LEU A 330 -5.21 1.35 8.93
N SER A 331 -6.01 0.27 8.99
CA SER A 331 -5.75 -0.98 8.27
C SER A 331 -6.39 -1.02 6.89
N ARG A 332 -7.55 -0.38 6.71
CA ARG A 332 -8.24 -0.30 5.42
C ARG A 332 -7.67 0.83 4.58
N ILE A 333 -7.36 0.53 3.33
CA ILE A 333 -6.70 1.45 2.39
C ILE A 333 -7.57 1.67 1.15
N PRO A 334 -7.52 2.84 0.50
CA PRO A 334 -8.08 2.99 -0.83
C PRO A 334 -7.34 2.09 -1.81
N MET A 335 -8.06 1.43 -2.72
CA MET A 335 -7.46 0.66 -3.82
C MET A 335 -8.33 0.77 -5.07
N ILE A 336 -7.76 1.34 -6.13
CA ILE A 336 -8.42 1.59 -7.42
C ILE A 336 -7.50 1.08 -8.53
N TRP A 337 -8.08 0.35 -9.49
CA TRP A 337 -7.41 -0.13 -10.69
C TRP A 337 -8.10 0.41 -11.94
N TYR A 338 -7.36 0.97 -12.87
CA TYR A 338 -7.87 1.48 -14.14
C TYR A 338 -6.89 1.15 -15.27
N GLY A 339 -7.38 0.88 -16.47
CA GLY A 339 -6.54 0.74 -17.66
C GLY A 339 -6.91 -0.46 -18.54
N PRO A 340 -6.07 -0.79 -19.51
CA PRO A 340 -6.36 -1.87 -20.46
C PRO A 340 -6.53 -3.22 -19.77
N GLY A 341 -7.57 -3.94 -20.19
CA GLY A 341 -7.92 -5.24 -19.63
C GLY A 341 -8.70 -5.19 -18.31
N ILE A 342 -8.87 -4.02 -17.69
CA ILE A 342 -9.62 -3.87 -16.45
C ILE A 342 -11.08 -3.51 -16.76
N LYS A 343 -12.00 -4.32 -16.24
CA LYS A 343 -13.44 -4.11 -16.40
C LYS A 343 -13.94 -3.07 -15.40
N ALA A 344 -14.63 -2.06 -15.91
CA ALA A 344 -15.24 -1.04 -15.05
C ALA A 344 -16.29 -1.66 -14.12
N ASN A 345 -16.27 -1.20 -12.88
CA ASN A 345 -17.14 -1.64 -11.80
C ASN A 345 -17.77 -0.41 -11.14
N GLN A 346 -19.05 -0.16 -11.35
CA GLN A 346 -19.72 1.05 -10.83
C GLN A 346 -19.86 1.06 -9.30
N GLN A 347 -19.85 -0.12 -8.69
CA GLN A 347 -19.88 -0.30 -7.24
C GLN A 347 -18.56 -0.96 -6.80
N ALA A 348 -18.26 -0.89 -5.49
CA ALA A 348 -17.12 -1.59 -4.94
C ALA A 348 -17.16 -3.09 -5.26
N SER A 349 -16.01 -3.65 -5.59
CA SER A 349 -15.88 -5.10 -5.66
C SER A 349 -16.12 -5.72 -4.27
N PRO A 350 -16.92 -6.78 -4.14
CA PRO A 350 -17.18 -7.44 -2.86
C PRO A 350 -15.96 -8.20 -2.31
N ALA A 351 -14.91 -8.35 -3.10
CA ALA A 351 -13.72 -9.10 -2.75
C ALA A 351 -12.90 -8.41 -1.64
N HIS A 352 -12.42 -9.21 -0.69
CA HIS A 352 -11.44 -8.78 0.29
C HIS A 352 -10.04 -8.93 -0.27
N VAL A 353 -9.32 -7.84 -0.41
CA VAL A 353 -8.01 -7.77 -1.06
C VAL A 353 -6.96 -7.15 -0.15
N SER A 354 -5.71 -7.50 -0.40
CA SER A 354 -4.58 -7.00 0.38
C SER A 354 -3.56 -6.29 -0.51
N ILE A 355 -2.80 -5.39 0.08
CA ILE A 355 -1.66 -4.73 -0.58
C ILE A 355 -0.67 -5.73 -1.18
N ILE A 356 -0.53 -6.92 -0.58
CA ILE A 356 0.35 -7.99 -1.08
C ILE A 356 -0.18 -8.66 -2.36
N ASP A 357 -1.47 -8.51 -2.68
CA ASP A 357 -2.09 -9.10 -3.87
C ASP A 357 -1.68 -8.35 -5.16
N ILE A 358 -1.11 -7.14 -5.04
CA ILE A 358 -0.68 -6.32 -6.18
C ILE A 358 0.49 -6.99 -6.92
N PHE A 359 1.51 -7.46 -6.21
CA PHE A 359 2.69 -8.03 -6.84
C PHE A 359 2.39 -9.27 -7.70
N PRO A 360 1.70 -10.32 -7.22
CA PRO A 360 1.34 -11.47 -8.06
C PRO A 360 0.40 -11.09 -9.21
N THR A 361 -0.46 -10.07 -9.02
CA THR A 361 -1.30 -9.55 -10.11
C THR A 361 -0.46 -8.93 -11.22
N LEU A 362 0.55 -8.13 -10.86
CA LEU A 362 1.47 -7.55 -11.83
C LEU A 362 2.31 -8.61 -12.55
N CYS A 363 2.76 -9.65 -11.84
CA CYS A 363 3.43 -10.78 -12.49
C CYS A 363 2.57 -11.39 -13.61
N GLU A 364 1.29 -11.62 -13.34
CA GLU A 364 0.37 -12.18 -14.32
C GLU A 364 0.09 -11.24 -15.50
N ILE A 365 -0.06 -9.92 -15.23
CA ILE A 365 -0.23 -8.89 -16.27
C ILE A 365 0.94 -8.86 -17.25
N VAL A 366 2.16 -8.99 -16.74
CA VAL A 366 3.37 -8.94 -17.60
C VAL A 366 3.80 -10.31 -18.11
N GLY A 367 3.04 -11.37 -17.81
CA GLY A 367 3.29 -12.73 -18.29
C GLY A 367 4.47 -13.44 -17.62
N GLU A 368 4.86 -13.00 -16.44
CA GLU A 368 5.95 -13.59 -15.66
C GLU A 368 5.43 -14.53 -14.57
N GLU A 369 6.22 -15.54 -14.22
CA GLU A 369 5.89 -16.44 -13.12
C GLU A 369 5.96 -15.70 -11.78
N ILE A 370 4.97 -15.95 -10.91
CA ILE A 370 4.98 -15.44 -9.54
C ILE A 370 6.14 -16.11 -8.77
N PRO A 371 7.06 -15.35 -8.16
CA PRO A 371 8.19 -15.90 -7.42
C PRO A 371 7.77 -16.82 -6.27
N LEU A 372 8.61 -17.79 -5.95
CA LEU A 372 8.38 -18.65 -4.78
C LEU A 372 8.36 -17.81 -3.49
N GLY A 373 7.44 -18.16 -2.59
CA GLY A 373 7.28 -17.50 -1.30
C GLY A 373 6.44 -16.23 -1.33
N VAL A 374 5.93 -15.80 -2.49
CA VAL A 374 4.88 -14.78 -2.57
C VAL A 374 3.61 -15.34 -1.93
N GLN A 375 3.00 -14.57 -1.04
CA GLN A 375 1.81 -14.96 -0.28
C GLN A 375 0.54 -14.22 -0.73
N GLY A 376 0.70 -13.14 -1.50
CA GLY A 376 -0.41 -12.46 -2.16
C GLY A 376 -1.01 -13.31 -3.27
N ARG A 377 -2.27 -12.99 -3.64
CA ARG A 377 -3.08 -13.69 -4.64
C ARG A 377 -3.27 -12.78 -5.86
N SER A 378 -3.26 -13.34 -7.06
CA SER A 378 -3.53 -12.54 -8.25
C SER A 378 -5.01 -12.13 -8.33
N LEU A 379 -5.23 -10.84 -8.54
CA LEU A 379 -6.54 -10.23 -8.80
C LEU A 379 -6.88 -10.21 -10.29
N TRP A 380 -6.01 -10.70 -11.19
CA TRP A 380 -6.13 -10.41 -12.61
C TRP A 380 -7.44 -10.93 -13.23
N ASN A 381 -7.87 -12.15 -12.90
CA ASN A 381 -9.15 -12.67 -13.37
C ASN A 381 -10.34 -11.83 -12.88
N LEU A 382 -10.32 -11.43 -11.61
CA LEU A 382 -11.34 -10.56 -11.02
C LEU A 382 -11.37 -9.19 -11.73
N LEU A 383 -10.22 -8.56 -11.92
CA LEU A 383 -10.11 -7.26 -12.59
C LEU A 383 -10.59 -7.30 -14.03
N GLN A 384 -10.40 -8.42 -14.73
CA GLN A 384 -10.92 -8.63 -16.09
C GLN A 384 -12.43 -8.96 -16.12
N GLY A 385 -13.09 -9.16 -14.97
CA GLY A 385 -14.46 -9.65 -14.88
C GLY A 385 -14.63 -11.08 -15.37
N LYS A 386 -13.56 -11.87 -15.34
CA LYS A 386 -13.57 -13.32 -15.60
C LYS A 386 -13.96 -14.11 -14.36
N ALA A 387 -14.25 -15.39 -14.53
CA ALA A 387 -14.52 -16.28 -13.40
C ALA A 387 -13.29 -16.41 -12.50
N TYR A 388 -13.51 -16.28 -11.20
CA TYR A 388 -12.51 -16.47 -10.15
C TYR A 388 -13.18 -17.17 -8.94
N PRO A 389 -12.42 -17.86 -8.08
CA PRO A 389 -12.99 -18.48 -6.89
C PRO A 389 -13.36 -17.40 -5.88
N VAL A 390 -14.65 -17.22 -5.62
CA VAL A 390 -15.15 -16.19 -4.68
C VAL A 390 -14.66 -16.48 -3.27
N GLU A 391 -14.62 -17.75 -2.88
CA GLU A 391 -14.14 -18.25 -1.60
C GLU A 391 -12.68 -17.85 -1.30
N GLU A 392 -11.86 -17.62 -2.31
CA GLU A 392 -10.50 -17.14 -2.16
C GLU A 392 -10.43 -15.71 -1.65
N PHE A 393 -11.43 -14.88 -2.00
CA PHE A 393 -11.50 -13.46 -1.72
C PHE A 393 -12.60 -13.09 -0.72
N GLU A 394 -13.11 -14.04 0.08
CA GLU A 394 -14.07 -13.75 1.14
C GLU A 394 -13.44 -13.22 2.43
N SER A 395 -12.11 -13.28 2.54
CA SER A 395 -11.36 -12.82 3.71
C SER A 395 -9.97 -12.30 3.38
N ILE A 396 -9.44 -11.47 4.30
CA ILE A 396 -8.03 -11.05 4.34
C ILE A 396 -7.51 -11.11 5.78
N MET A 397 -6.19 -11.21 5.90
CA MET A 397 -5.45 -11.10 7.14
C MET A 397 -4.55 -9.85 7.12
N GLY A 398 -4.33 -9.25 8.29
CA GLY A 398 -3.35 -8.20 8.54
C GLY A 398 -2.57 -8.48 9.83
N GLU A 399 -1.40 -7.85 9.97
CA GLU A 399 -0.49 -8.03 11.09
C GLU A 399 -0.23 -6.71 11.81
N GLY A 400 0.03 -6.79 13.12
CA GLY A 400 0.48 -5.67 13.94
C GLY A 400 1.49 -6.14 14.98
N GLY A 401 2.34 -5.20 15.41
CA GLY A 401 3.39 -5.45 16.38
C GLY A 401 4.66 -6.10 15.80
N TYR A 402 5.79 -5.77 16.39
CA TYR A 402 7.10 -6.31 15.96
C TYR A 402 7.48 -7.62 16.66
N GLY A 403 6.62 -8.13 17.53
CA GLY A 403 6.87 -9.34 18.32
C GLY A 403 7.43 -9.04 19.72
N GLY A 404 7.86 -10.11 20.41
CA GLY A 404 8.32 -10.03 21.80
C GLY A 404 7.18 -9.93 22.82
N ALA A 405 7.53 -9.66 24.08
CA ALA A 405 6.56 -9.43 25.14
C ALA A 405 5.90 -8.04 24.99
N TYR A 406 4.65 -7.91 25.42
CA TYR A 406 4.04 -6.60 25.52
C TYR A 406 4.70 -5.75 26.60
N TYR A 407 4.96 -4.50 26.27
CA TYR A 407 5.16 -3.49 27.30
C TYR A 407 3.83 -3.15 27.95
N THR A 408 3.86 -2.85 29.24
CA THR A 408 2.69 -2.53 30.06
C THR A 408 2.94 -1.26 30.86
N ALA A 409 1.94 -0.72 31.51
CA ALA A 409 2.08 0.42 32.42
C ALA A 409 3.08 0.18 33.59
N LYS A 410 3.48 -1.08 33.81
CA LYS A 410 4.47 -1.44 34.84
C LYS A 410 5.92 -1.37 34.34
N ASP A 411 6.10 -1.32 33.03
CA ASP A 411 7.42 -1.19 32.43
C ASP A 411 7.84 0.27 32.52
N ASP A 412 9.05 0.51 33.00
CA ASP A 412 9.64 1.85 33.11
C ASP A 412 10.00 2.34 31.70
N THR A 413 9.06 3.06 31.08
CA THR A 413 9.25 3.64 29.75
C THR A 413 9.71 5.08 29.87
N ASP A 414 11.00 5.30 29.59
CA ASP A 414 11.57 6.64 29.46
C ASP A 414 11.40 7.12 28.01
N TYR A 415 10.29 7.80 27.73
CA TYR A 415 9.92 8.27 26.39
C TYR A 415 10.94 9.22 25.76
N GLU A 416 11.61 10.05 26.57
CA GLU A 416 12.67 10.93 26.05
C GLU A 416 13.91 10.11 25.66
N ARG A 417 14.29 9.12 26.45
CA ARG A 417 15.42 8.22 26.15
C ARG A 417 15.16 7.34 24.94
N GLU A 418 13.93 6.87 24.77
CA GLU A 418 13.51 6.11 23.59
C GLU A 418 13.36 6.99 22.34
N GLY A 419 13.39 8.32 22.49
CA GLY A 419 13.24 9.27 21.39
C GLY A 419 11.81 9.41 20.87
N CYS A 420 10.82 8.80 21.54
CA CYS A 420 9.42 8.87 21.11
C CYS A 420 8.72 10.15 21.52
N LEU A 421 9.26 10.92 22.50
CA LEU A 421 8.74 12.20 22.93
C LEU A 421 9.87 13.23 22.99
N ASN A 422 9.67 14.38 22.38
CA ASN A 422 10.53 15.55 22.50
C ASN A 422 9.68 16.79 22.83
N ILE A 423 9.45 17.03 24.11
CA ILE A 423 8.61 18.13 24.60
C ILE A 423 9.16 19.49 24.13
N LYS A 424 10.49 19.67 24.10
CA LYS A 424 11.12 20.94 23.68
C LYS A 424 10.85 21.27 22.21
N LYS A 425 10.68 20.25 21.36
CA LYS A 425 10.34 20.41 19.94
C LYS A 425 8.85 20.24 19.68
N GLY A 426 8.03 19.93 20.69
CA GLY A 426 6.62 19.63 20.51
C GLY A 426 6.40 18.45 19.55
N SER A 427 7.18 17.37 19.68
CA SER A 427 7.08 16.20 18.80
C SER A 427 6.92 14.90 19.59
N PHE A 428 6.21 13.94 19.00
CA PHE A 428 6.08 12.59 19.52
C PHE A 428 6.13 11.57 18.36
N ASP A 429 6.68 10.39 18.65
CA ASP A 429 6.60 9.26 17.73
C ASP A 429 5.48 8.33 18.19
N SER A 430 4.48 8.14 17.34
CA SER A 430 3.36 7.25 17.57
C SER A 430 3.73 5.75 17.46
N LEU A 431 4.88 5.43 16.85
CA LEU A 431 5.40 4.08 16.70
C LEU A 431 6.58 3.85 17.65
N ASN A 432 6.29 3.73 18.93
CA ASN A 432 7.26 3.50 19.99
C ASN A 432 7.22 2.06 20.52
N SER A 433 8.11 1.75 21.47
CA SER A 433 8.22 0.40 22.03
C SER A 433 6.92 -0.11 22.63
N TRP A 434 6.15 0.74 23.28
CA TRP A 434 4.86 0.33 23.85
C TRP A 434 3.83 0.04 22.76
N THR A 435 3.58 0.98 21.84
CA THR A 435 2.52 0.86 20.83
C THR A 435 2.76 -0.26 19.81
N GLN A 436 4.02 -0.65 19.61
CA GLN A 436 4.41 -1.69 18.65
C GLN A 436 4.86 -3.01 19.27
N SER A 437 4.91 -3.13 20.60
CA SER A 437 5.29 -4.40 21.25
C SER A 437 4.23 -5.48 21.04
N GLY A 438 4.61 -6.75 21.25
CA GLY A 438 3.71 -7.90 21.09
C GLY A 438 3.38 -8.22 19.63
N SER A 439 2.33 -8.99 19.45
CA SER A 439 1.83 -9.42 18.14
C SER A 439 0.32 -9.47 18.09
N LEU A 440 -0.25 -8.83 17.08
CA LEU A 440 -1.69 -8.81 16.81
C LEU A 440 -1.97 -9.34 15.41
N ARG A 441 -3.15 -9.90 15.23
CA ARG A 441 -3.69 -10.31 13.93
C ARG A 441 -5.06 -9.71 13.70
N LEU A 442 -5.30 -9.27 12.50
CA LEU A 442 -6.59 -8.88 11.98
C LEU A 442 -7.08 -9.94 11.01
N LEU A 443 -8.34 -10.34 11.14
CA LEU A 443 -9.08 -11.06 10.11
C LEU A 443 -10.33 -10.24 9.73
N ARG A 444 -10.49 -9.97 8.45
CA ARG A 444 -11.72 -9.42 7.88
C ARG A 444 -12.37 -10.50 7.02
N LYS A 445 -13.60 -10.93 7.37
CA LYS A 445 -14.33 -11.95 6.62
C LYS A 445 -15.81 -11.56 6.51
N GLY A 446 -16.31 -11.45 5.28
CA GLY A 446 -17.67 -10.99 5.06
C GLY A 446 -17.92 -9.64 5.71
N GLU A 447 -18.87 -9.55 6.62
CA GLU A 447 -19.18 -8.33 7.40
C GLU A 447 -18.46 -8.26 8.75
N TRP A 448 -17.71 -9.29 9.12
CA TRP A 448 -17.08 -9.39 10.41
C TRP A 448 -15.61 -9.05 10.39
N LYS A 449 -15.16 -8.40 11.43
CA LYS A 449 -13.76 -8.11 11.70
C LYS A 449 -13.39 -8.63 13.08
N LEU A 450 -12.32 -9.41 13.12
CA LEU A 450 -11.69 -9.92 14.33
C LEU A 450 -10.29 -9.32 14.45
N ILE A 451 -9.95 -8.79 15.62
CA ILE A 451 -8.57 -8.53 16.02
C ILE A 451 -8.28 -9.46 17.19
N TYR A 452 -7.13 -10.14 17.16
CA TYR A 452 -6.74 -11.08 18.19
C TYR A 452 -5.25 -10.96 18.48
N ASP A 453 -4.90 -10.91 19.73
CA ASP A 453 -3.51 -10.74 20.14
C ASP A 453 -2.92 -11.99 20.80
N MET A 454 -1.61 -11.96 21.02
CA MET A 454 -0.86 -13.08 21.61
C MET A 454 -1.19 -13.36 23.08
N THR A 455 -1.89 -12.46 23.79
CA THR A 455 -2.31 -12.66 25.19
C THR A 455 -3.71 -13.24 25.30
N GLY A 456 -4.43 -13.36 24.17
CA GLY A 456 -5.80 -13.80 24.12
C GLY A 456 -6.82 -12.67 24.23
N TYR A 457 -6.38 -11.41 24.23
CA TYR A 457 -7.28 -10.28 24.08
C TYR A 457 -7.85 -10.25 22.66
N GLY A 458 -9.12 -9.93 22.53
CA GLY A 458 -9.79 -9.89 21.24
C GLY A 458 -10.75 -8.73 21.09
N GLU A 459 -10.92 -8.29 19.85
CA GLU A 459 -11.94 -7.35 19.42
C GLU A 459 -12.76 -8.00 18.29
N LEU A 460 -14.08 -7.87 18.35
CA LEU A 460 -15.00 -8.41 17.35
C LEU A 460 -16.02 -7.33 16.98
N TYR A 461 -16.13 -7.05 15.69
CA TYR A 461 -17.03 -6.02 15.16
C TYR A 461 -17.83 -6.54 13.96
N ASN A 462 -19.12 -6.14 13.89
CA ASN A 462 -19.88 -6.23 12.65
C ASN A 462 -19.74 -4.91 11.89
N MET A 463 -18.91 -4.90 10.85
CA MET A 463 -18.54 -3.68 10.12
C MET A 463 -19.69 -3.05 9.31
N SER A 464 -20.79 -3.77 9.08
CA SER A 464 -21.98 -3.19 8.45
C SER A 464 -22.85 -2.44 9.46
N ALA A 465 -22.89 -2.90 10.71
CA ALA A 465 -23.68 -2.29 11.78
C ALA A 465 -22.85 -1.27 12.59
N ASP A 466 -21.54 -1.48 12.69
CA ASP A 466 -20.61 -0.68 13.49
C ASP A 466 -19.30 -0.45 12.72
N PRO A 467 -19.32 0.35 11.64
CA PRO A 467 -18.14 0.63 10.82
C PRO A 467 -17.07 1.44 11.56
N SER A 468 -17.42 2.07 12.68
CA SER A 468 -16.51 2.87 13.52
C SER A 468 -15.90 2.10 14.68
N GLU A 469 -16.20 0.79 14.80
CA GLU A 469 -15.60 -0.10 15.81
C GLU A 469 -15.78 0.39 17.26
N VAL A 470 -16.98 0.88 17.56
CA VAL A 470 -17.33 1.43 18.90
C VAL A 470 -17.72 0.32 19.88
N ASN A 471 -18.42 -0.73 19.41
CA ASN A 471 -18.97 -1.78 20.27
C ASN A 471 -18.21 -3.09 20.11
N ASN A 472 -17.27 -3.38 20.99
CA ASN A 472 -16.54 -4.64 20.97
C ASN A 472 -17.43 -5.82 21.44
N LEU A 473 -17.77 -6.71 20.51
CA LEU A 473 -18.65 -7.88 20.75
C LEU A 473 -17.88 -9.14 21.17
N TYR A 474 -16.55 -9.09 21.32
CA TYR A 474 -15.70 -10.27 21.54
C TYR A 474 -16.08 -11.10 22.77
N ASN A 475 -16.51 -10.45 23.85
CA ASN A 475 -16.91 -11.10 25.12
C ASN A 475 -18.41 -11.33 25.24
N ASP A 476 -19.21 -10.97 24.22
CA ASP A 476 -20.64 -11.22 24.21
C ASP A 476 -20.92 -12.65 23.76
N ALA A 477 -21.50 -13.45 24.67
CA ALA A 477 -21.80 -14.87 24.46
C ALA A 477 -22.70 -15.15 23.24
N ARG A 478 -23.51 -14.17 22.80
CA ARG A 478 -24.39 -14.30 21.64
C ARG A 478 -23.61 -14.48 20.33
N TYR A 479 -22.34 -14.05 20.29
CA TYR A 479 -21.47 -14.08 19.10
C TYR A 479 -20.38 -15.16 19.19
N ASN A 480 -20.45 -16.11 20.13
CA ASN A 480 -19.44 -17.14 20.32
C ASN A 480 -19.22 -18.02 19.08
N ASP A 481 -20.29 -18.36 18.36
CA ASP A 481 -20.18 -19.19 17.15
C ASP A 481 -19.46 -18.42 16.02
N ILE A 482 -19.79 -17.15 15.84
CA ILE A 482 -19.11 -16.26 14.87
C ILE A 482 -17.64 -16.08 15.24
N LYS A 483 -17.37 -15.79 16.51
CA LYS A 483 -16.00 -15.68 17.02
C LYS A 483 -15.19 -16.94 16.77
N THR A 484 -15.77 -18.11 17.01
CA THR A 484 -15.11 -19.40 16.80
C THR A 484 -14.81 -19.65 15.32
N ASP A 485 -15.74 -19.37 14.42
CA ASP A 485 -15.51 -19.48 12.96
C ASP A 485 -14.37 -18.55 12.51
N LEU A 486 -14.37 -17.30 12.96
CA LEU A 486 -13.33 -16.34 12.61
C LEU A 486 -11.95 -16.73 13.15
N LEU A 487 -11.87 -17.24 14.40
CA LEU A 487 -10.59 -17.73 14.96
C LEU A 487 -10.06 -18.94 14.19
N GLN A 488 -10.94 -19.88 13.80
CA GLN A 488 -10.54 -21.01 12.95
C GLN A 488 -10.07 -20.54 11.58
N HIS A 489 -10.72 -19.52 11.01
CA HIS A 489 -10.33 -18.96 9.74
C HIS A 489 -9.00 -18.20 9.81
N LEU A 490 -8.76 -17.46 10.90
CA LEU A 490 -7.49 -16.83 11.18
C LEU A 490 -6.36 -17.87 11.31
N LEU A 491 -6.60 -18.97 12.03
CA LEU A 491 -5.65 -20.08 12.12
C LEU A 491 -5.34 -20.69 10.74
N LYS A 492 -6.34 -20.83 9.86
CA LYS A 492 -6.14 -21.28 8.47
C LYS A 492 -5.21 -20.34 7.70
N TRP A 493 -5.39 -19.01 7.83
CA TRP A 493 -4.48 -18.02 7.25
C TRP A 493 -3.07 -18.13 7.80
N GLU A 494 -2.92 -18.26 9.12
CA GLU A 494 -1.63 -18.41 9.77
C GLU A 494 -0.87 -19.65 9.27
N ILE A 495 -1.54 -20.80 9.16
CA ILE A 495 -0.94 -22.04 8.64
C ILE A 495 -0.55 -21.89 7.17
N ALA A 496 -1.42 -21.28 6.33
CA ALA A 496 -1.15 -21.12 4.91
C ALA A 496 0.02 -20.16 4.61
N THR A 497 0.29 -19.22 5.51
CA THR A 497 1.28 -18.15 5.32
C THR A 497 2.45 -18.20 6.34
N GLN A 498 2.62 -19.31 7.08
CA GLN A 498 3.64 -19.43 8.12
C GLN A 498 5.08 -19.51 7.59
N ASP A 499 5.27 -20.01 6.36
CA ASP A 499 6.59 -20.24 5.79
C ASP A 499 7.23 -18.93 5.28
N PRO A 500 8.24 -18.39 5.98
CA PRO A 500 8.92 -17.17 5.54
C PRO A 500 9.84 -17.41 4.34
N LEU A 501 10.31 -18.65 4.15
CA LEU A 501 11.28 -19.00 3.12
C LEU A 501 10.66 -19.90 2.05
N PRO A 502 10.87 -19.61 0.76
CA PRO A 502 10.53 -20.55 -0.29
C PRO A 502 11.44 -21.77 -0.20
N VAL A 503 10.87 -22.93 0.04
CA VAL A 503 11.63 -24.18 -0.03
C VAL A 503 11.76 -24.59 -1.50
N PRO A 504 12.98 -24.67 -2.08
CA PRO A 504 13.14 -25.12 -3.46
C PRO A 504 12.63 -26.56 -3.59
N ARG A 505 11.53 -26.74 -4.31
CA ARG A 505 10.91 -28.05 -4.53
C ARG A 505 11.50 -28.76 -5.76
N LYS A 506 12.82 -28.89 -5.81
CA LYS A 506 13.50 -29.57 -6.94
C LYS A 506 13.13 -31.05 -7.08
N ARG A 507 12.67 -31.69 -6.00
CA ARG A 507 12.37 -33.12 -5.94
C ARG A 507 10.97 -33.47 -6.43
N TYR A 508 10.02 -32.52 -6.40
CA TYR A 508 8.63 -32.77 -6.73
C TYR A 508 8.21 -31.83 -7.86
N HIS A 509 7.77 -32.39 -8.97
CA HIS A 509 7.25 -31.64 -10.11
C HIS A 509 5.74 -31.40 -9.91
N PHE A 510 5.39 -30.49 -9.02
CA PHE A 510 4.01 -30.03 -8.92
C PHE A 510 3.75 -28.93 -9.93
N LYS A 511 2.62 -29.06 -10.65
CA LYS A 511 2.14 -27.97 -11.47
C LYS A 511 1.74 -26.83 -10.54
N ARG A 512 2.33 -25.66 -10.75
CA ARG A 512 2.09 -24.51 -9.91
C ARG A 512 0.75 -23.87 -10.23
N ASN A 513 0.02 -23.40 -9.21
CA ASN A 513 -1.16 -22.56 -9.37
C ASN A 513 -0.71 -21.19 -9.93
N PRO A 514 -1.08 -20.83 -11.18
CA PRO A 514 -0.61 -19.59 -11.81
C PRO A 514 -1.12 -18.32 -11.14
N HIS A 515 -2.23 -18.42 -10.38
CA HIS A 515 -2.85 -17.30 -9.66
C HIS A 515 -2.41 -17.19 -8.21
N ASN A 516 -1.59 -18.12 -7.73
CA ASN A 516 -1.14 -18.20 -6.33
C ASN A 516 -2.28 -18.23 -5.30
N TYR A 517 -3.44 -18.81 -5.67
CA TYR A 517 -4.56 -18.97 -4.74
C TYR A 517 -4.21 -19.91 -3.59
N LEU A 518 -4.63 -19.55 -2.37
CA LEU A 518 -4.28 -20.24 -1.12
C LEU A 518 -5.34 -21.27 -0.70
N PHE A 519 -6.60 -20.99 -0.95
CA PHE A 519 -7.74 -21.76 -0.42
C PHE A 519 -8.62 -22.38 -1.50
N ALA A 520 -8.55 -21.87 -2.73
CA ALA A 520 -9.36 -22.35 -3.83
C ALA A 520 -8.95 -23.74 -4.31
N GLU A 521 -9.91 -24.49 -4.82
CA GLU A 521 -9.67 -25.79 -5.42
C GLU A 521 -8.80 -25.69 -6.68
N THR A 522 -8.06 -26.76 -6.98
CA THR A 522 -7.16 -26.87 -8.13
C THR A 522 -7.83 -26.69 -9.50
N LYS A 523 -9.18 -26.76 -9.59
CA LYS A 523 -9.93 -26.50 -10.85
C LYS A 523 -9.67 -25.08 -11.42
N TYR A 524 -9.29 -24.12 -10.59
CA TYR A 524 -8.95 -22.75 -11.00
C TYR A 524 -7.45 -22.56 -11.31
N SER A 525 -6.65 -23.60 -11.16
CA SER A 525 -5.20 -23.53 -11.40
C SER A 525 -4.77 -23.97 -12.80
N LYS A 526 -5.73 -24.13 -13.73
CA LYS A 526 -5.49 -24.54 -15.12
C LYS A 526 -5.48 -23.37 -16.09
#